data_dd1f48c8510dedc82dffad09e267d1e5
#
_entry.id   dd1f48c8510dedc82dffad09e267d1e5
#
_cell.length_a   1.000
_cell.length_b   1.000
_cell.length_c   1.000
_cell.angle_alpha   90.00
_cell.angle_beta   90.00
_cell.angle_gamma   90.00
#
_symmetry.space_group_name_H-M   'P 1'
#
loop_
_entity.id
_entity.type
_entity.pdbx_description
1 polymer ?
#
loop_
_entity_poly.entity_id
_entity_poly.type
_entity_poly.pdbx_seq_one_letter_code
_entity_poly.pdbx_strand_id
1 'polypeptide(L)'
;MIALGHTHVPYVWKGENGTVLNPGSVGQPRDGDNRSSYAVVTFENGEVEVQEKRMSYDIRGAAEKIREAGLPEEHASRLFVGM
;
A
#
# COMPACT_ATOMS: atom_id res chain seq x y z
N MET A 1 3.24 -13.97 12.89
CA MET A 1 3.39 -12.89 11.90
C MET A 1 3.01 -11.55 12.50
N ILE A 2 3.71 -10.51 12.10
CA ILE A 2 3.38 -9.13 12.49
C ILE A 2 3.08 -8.34 11.20
N ALA A 3 1.93 -7.69 11.13
CA ALA A 3 1.58 -6.81 10.04
C ALA A 3 1.62 -5.36 10.54
N LEU A 4 2.32 -4.51 9.82
CA LEU A 4 2.54 -3.10 10.14
C LEU A 4 1.99 -2.22 9.03
N GLY A 5 1.71 -0.98 9.37
CA GLY A 5 1.25 0.04 8.42
C GLY A 5 2.00 1.34 8.60
N HIS A 6 1.32 2.44 8.31
CA HIS A 6 1.76 3.82 8.50
C HIS A 6 2.77 4.36 7.48
N THR A 7 3.81 3.61 7.09
CA THR A 7 4.84 4.12 6.18
C THR A 7 4.38 4.25 4.73
N HIS A 8 3.33 3.54 4.33
CA HIS A 8 2.81 3.47 2.96
C HIS A 8 3.82 2.89 1.96
N VAL A 9 4.78 2.13 2.46
CA VAL A 9 5.82 1.45 1.66
C VAL A 9 5.73 -0.05 1.93
N PRO A 10 5.42 -0.87 0.90
CA PRO A 10 5.27 -2.31 1.11
C PRO A 10 6.62 -2.99 1.31
N TYR A 11 6.66 -3.94 2.23
CA TYR A 11 7.80 -4.85 2.38
C TYR A 11 7.39 -6.15 3.06
N VAL A 12 8.18 -7.20 2.86
CA VAL A 12 8.05 -8.48 3.56
C VAL A 12 9.44 -8.86 4.08
N TRP A 13 9.52 -9.17 5.36
CA TRP A 13 10.73 -9.68 5.98
C TRP A 13 10.42 -11.02 6.64
N LYS A 14 11.22 -12.06 6.31
CA LYS A 14 11.10 -13.39 6.90
C LYS A 14 12.36 -13.71 7.69
N GLY A 15 12.18 -14.04 8.96
CA GLY A 15 13.25 -14.47 9.85
C GLY A 15 12.94 -15.80 10.48
N GLU A 16 13.89 -16.33 11.26
CA GLU A 16 13.75 -17.62 11.94
C GLU A 16 12.54 -17.66 12.88
N ASN A 17 12.21 -16.52 13.48
CA ASN A 17 11.16 -16.41 14.48
C ASN A 17 9.83 -15.86 13.95
N GLY A 18 9.72 -15.69 12.65
CA GLY A 18 8.46 -15.23 12.06
C GLY A 18 8.60 -14.32 10.86
N THR A 19 7.48 -13.76 10.47
CA THR A 19 7.35 -12.89 9.31
C THR A 19 6.83 -11.52 9.73
N VAL A 20 7.45 -10.46 9.22
CA VAL A 20 6.97 -9.09 9.36
C VAL A 20 6.61 -8.58 7.97
N LEU A 21 5.42 -7.99 7.84
CA LEU A 21 5.00 -7.43 6.57
C LEU A 21 4.40 -6.05 6.75
N ASN A 22 4.59 -5.21 5.74
CA ASN A 22 3.82 -3.99 5.54
C ASN A 22 3.18 -4.09 4.15
N PRO A 23 1.85 -4.10 4.04
CA PRO A 23 1.18 -4.24 2.74
C PRO A 23 1.24 -2.96 1.90
N GLY A 24 1.81 -1.89 2.41
CA GLY A 24 1.81 -0.60 1.74
C GLY A 24 0.50 0.15 1.94
N SER A 25 0.09 0.89 0.94
CA SER A 25 -1.14 1.68 1.01
C SER A 25 -2.04 1.42 -0.18
N VAL A 26 -3.32 1.26 0.08
CA VAL A 26 -4.35 1.16 -0.97
C VAL A 26 -4.56 2.52 -1.63
N GLY A 27 -4.64 3.58 -0.83
CA GLY A 27 -5.04 4.90 -1.31
C GLY A 27 -3.92 5.93 -1.45
N GLN A 28 -2.75 5.69 -0.85
CA GLN A 28 -1.64 6.65 -0.90
C GLN A 28 -0.28 5.97 -0.84
N PRO A 29 0.10 5.20 -1.88
CA PRO A 29 1.43 4.61 -1.96
C PRO A 29 2.53 5.69 -1.94
N ARG A 30 3.66 5.38 -1.32
CA ARG A 30 4.79 6.32 -1.18
C ARG A 30 6.13 5.74 -1.62
N ASP A 31 6.11 4.66 -2.38
CA ASP A 31 7.32 4.00 -2.88
C ASP A 31 7.63 4.33 -4.35
N GLY A 32 6.97 5.34 -4.90
CA GLY A 32 7.14 5.76 -6.29
C GLY A 32 6.26 4.99 -7.28
N ASP A 33 5.48 4.03 -6.81
CA ASP A 33 4.51 3.28 -7.61
C ASP A 33 3.11 3.81 -7.26
N ASN A 34 2.38 4.37 -8.25
CA ASN A 34 1.09 4.99 -8.00
C ASN A 34 -0.10 4.02 -7.96
N ARG A 35 0.14 2.72 -8.11
CA ARG A 35 -0.90 1.70 -8.01
C ARG A 35 -1.21 1.38 -6.55
N SER A 36 -2.45 1.00 -6.26
CA SER A 36 -2.84 0.48 -4.95
C SER A 36 -1.98 -0.71 -4.57
N SER A 37 -1.60 -0.79 -3.30
CA SER A 37 -0.81 -1.89 -2.78
C SER A 37 -1.61 -2.67 -1.75
N TYR A 38 -1.55 -4.01 -1.83
CA TYR A 38 -2.14 -4.90 -0.84
C TYR A 38 -1.36 -6.20 -0.79
N ALA A 39 -1.62 -7.01 0.22
CA ALA A 39 -0.97 -8.30 0.36
C ALA A 39 -2.00 -9.39 0.61
N VAL A 40 -1.75 -10.57 0.06
CA VAL A 40 -2.51 -11.77 0.35
C VAL A 40 -1.64 -12.67 1.23
N VAL A 41 -2.15 -13.04 2.38
CA VAL A 41 -1.45 -13.88 3.35
C VAL A 41 -2.14 -15.21 3.43
N THR A 42 -1.38 -16.29 3.22
CA THR A 42 -1.89 -17.66 3.33
C THR A 42 -1.21 -18.35 4.50
N PHE A 43 -2.03 -18.93 5.38
CA PHE A 43 -1.55 -19.74 6.50
C PHE A 43 -1.86 -21.21 6.19
N GLU A 44 -0.84 -22.03 6.12
CA GLU A 44 -1.00 -23.45 5.80
C GLU A 44 0.07 -24.29 6.51
N ASN A 45 -0.36 -25.29 7.26
CA ASN A 45 0.53 -26.24 7.94
C ASN A 45 1.63 -25.55 8.78
N GLY A 46 1.28 -24.46 9.47
CA GLY A 46 2.23 -23.70 10.28
C GLY A 46 3.14 -22.76 9.47
N GLU A 47 2.97 -22.73 8.16
CA GLU A 47 3.73 -21.85 7.28
C GLU A 47 2.91 -20.63 6.90
N VAL A 48 3.61 -19.52 6.64
CA VAL A 48 3.03 -18.26 6.22
C VAL A 48 3.59 -17.90 4.85
N GLU A 49 2.71 -17.72 3.88
CA GLU A 49 3.07 -17.17 2.56
C GLU A 49 2.47 -15.78 2.41
N VAL A 50 3.27 -14.87 1.89
CA VAL A 50 2.84 -13.49 1.63
C VAL A 50 3.05 -13.18 0.15
N GLN A 51 1.99 -12.73 -0.51
CA GLN A 51 2.04 -12.24 -1.89
C GLN A 51 1.75 -10.75 -1.89
N GLU A 52 2.71 -9.95 -2.31
CA GLU A 52 2.51 -8.51 -2.53
C GLU A 52 1.84 -8.30 -3.88
N LYS A 53 0.77 -7.49 -3.88
CA LYS A 53 -0.04 -7.23 -5.06
C LYS A 53 -0.15 -5.73 -5.32
N ARG A 54 -0.22 -5.38 -6.59
CA ARG A 54 -0.52 -4.03 -7.03
C ARG A 54 -1.72 -4.03 -7.96
N MET A 55 -2.52 -2.99 -7.87
CA MET A 55 -3.71 -2.83 -8.71
C MET A 55 -3.83 -1.37 -9.16
N SER A 56 -3.97 -1.16 -10.46
CA SER A 56 -4.30 0.17 -10.99
C SER A 56 -5.70 0.58 -10.57
N TYR A 57 -5.88 1.85 -10.28
CA TYR A 57 -7.17 2.41 -9.90
C TYR A 57 -7.37 3.78 -10.55
N ASP A 58 -8.57 4.33 -10.44
CA ASP A 58 -8.91 5.65 -10.98
C ASP A 58 -8.29 6.77 -10.14
N ILE A 59 -7.01 7.03 -10.37
CA ILE A 59 -6.24 8.07 -9.66
C ILE A 59 -6.85 9.44 -9.90
N ARG A 60 -7.23 9.74 -11.15
CA ARG A 60 -7.81 11.03 -11.51
C ARG A 60 -9.10 11.30 -10.73
N GLY A 61 -9.98 10.29 -10.62
CA GLY A 61 -11.21 10.40 -9.85
C GLY A 61 -10.95 10.65 -8.37
N ALA A 62 -9.99 9.96 -7.77
CA ALA A 62 -9.60 10.15 -6.39
C ALA A 62 -9.03 11.55 -6.17
N ALA A 63 -8.15 12.01 -7.06
CA ALA A 63 -7.56 13.35 -6.99
C ALA A 63 -8.61 14.45 -7.11
N GLU A 64 -9.58 14.29 -8.01
CA GLU A 64 -10.68 15.25 -8.17
C GLU A 64 -11.54 15.36 -6.91
N LYS A 65 -11.81 14.25 -6.24
CA LYS A 65 -12.55 14.23 -4.97
C LYS A 65 -11.80 14.96 -3.86
N ILE A 66 -10.48 14.85 -3.81
CA ILE A 66 -9.64 15.57 -2.87
C ILE A 66 -9.77 17.08 -3.12
N ARG A 67 -9.71 17.51 -4.37
CA ARG A 67 -9.85 18.93 -4.76
C ARG A 67 -11.24 19.46 -4.43
N GLU A 68 -12.29 18.71 -4.75
CA GLU A 68 -13.67 19.08 -4.45
C GLU A 68 -13.93 19.23 -2.95
N ALA A 69 -13.24 18.42 -2.11
CA ALA A 69 -13.33 18.51 -0.67
C ALA A 69 -12.59 19.71 -0.08
N GLY A 70 -11.88 20.49 -0.91
CA GLY A 70 -11.14 21.67 -0.47
C GLY A 70 -9.84 21.35 0.29
N LEU A 71 -9.31 20.16 0.12
CA LEU A 71 -8.05 19.76 0.73
C LEU A 71 -6.86 20.34 -0.06
N PRO A 72 -5.66 20.45 0.56
CA PRO A 72 -4.49 20.98 -0.14
C PRO A 72 -4.19 20.22 -1.43
N GLU A 73 -3.82 20.95 -2.49
CA GLU A 73 -3.55 20.40 -3.83
C GLU A 73 -2.45 19.30 -3.80
N GLU A 74 -1.49 19.43 -2.93
CA GLU A 74 -0.41 18.43 -2.81
C GLU A 74 -0.93 17.03 -2.49
N HIS A 75 -2.05 16.90 -1.77
CA HIS A 75 -2.65 15.60 -1.47
C HIS A 75 -3.24 14.94 -2.72
N ALA A 76 -3.70 15.74 -3.68
CA ALA A 76 -4.19 15.22 -4.95
C ALA A 76 -3.03 14.87 -5.90
N SER A 77 -2.07 15.77 -6.06
CA SER A 77 -0.95 15.59 -7.00
C SER A 77 -0.01 14.45 -6.60
N ARG A 78 0.16 14.19 -5.32
CA ARG A 78 1.01 13.09 -4.82
C ARG A 78 0.52 11.70 -5.27
N LEU A 79 -0.78 11.54 -5.49
CA LEU A 79 -1.37 10.26 -5.91
C LEU A 79 -0.84 9.82 -7.28
N PHE A 80 -0.55 10.75 -8.18
CA PHE A 80 -0.09 10.42 -9.53
C PHE A 80 1.33 9.89 -9.58
N VAL A 81 2.14 10.21 -8.58
CA VAL A 81 3.56 9.83 -8.55
C VAL A 81 3.89 8.80 -7.46
N GLY A 82 2.94 8.43 -6.62
CA GLY A 82 3.16 7.45 -5.56
C GLY A 82 4.10 7.94 -4.45
N MET A 83 3.96 9.17 -4.05
CA MET A 83 4.86 9.78 -3.08
C MET A 83 4.14 10.45 -1.90
#